data_529dc4f5e6afd5ba718ddf686e3966b4
#
_entry.id   529dc4f5e6afd5ba718ddf686e3966b4
#
_cell.length_a   1.000
_cell.length_b   1.000
_cell.length_c   1.000
_cell.angle_alpha   90.00
_cell.angle_beta   90.00
_cell.angle_gamma   90.00
#
_symmetry.space_group_name_H-M   'P 1'
#
loop_
_entity.id
_entity.type
_entity.pdbx_description
1 polymer ?
#
loop_
_entity_poly.entity_id
_entity_poly.type
_entity_poly.pdbx_seq_one_letter_code
_entity_poly.pdbx_strand_id
1 'polypeptide(L)'
;SKQVWLNRAGWDSLYSEAYDYVLPNRRPGGTGKVKQPTQMIFDMTGPNSAMHCAGEIQRQMFPASTPFITETGPLVAQQLKAAEKTAWDKKLQGIASFVYPFMKTGDYDDAMHEACTDLTVGTGVVLPLKGPSINEPVRFCCIPQDECAIAQDAFGRVNFASWKRCNLGYEAILEAWPKGKFTDEFKQTAKTKPYDEITVYQDFYRLPDGRWRFCVYLERDGDFIAQETYRTQPVSVMRFYRWPGEPYGRGPVLFALPTIKTVNKAQELTLKAAAIQLLGIWGFRAGGTFNPDTVRLGPGEFWPMQSTGGLLGPDVQRLDPAGGRIDVAKMIIGDGQRQIREALLDTRLFDDGGTPPSASEVALMQAQNAKVHIGAYGRLNTEGTGVIVPRVMEILNEWQLLPQLMSFNQLLVSMYINSPMAAALKADELQASVNYYRLAVETVGLERVNEYISVDRYLDRARQGLLVPIDVVTTEDEKTAAVQENAQRQAAAVFSSSVVTT
;
A
#
# COMPACT_ATOMS: atom_id res chain seq x y z
N SER A 1 12.04 -13.03 21.07
CA SER A 1 12.65 -12.67 19.81
C SER A 1 13.21 -13.87 19.04
N LYS A 2 14.22 -14.58 19.55
CA LYS A 2 14.92 -15.69 18.85
C LYS A 2 13.96 -16.72 18.21
N GLN A 3 12.94 -17.18 18.93
CA GLN A 3 11.97 -18.13 18.40
C GLN A 3 11.13 -17.56 17.25
N VAL A 4 10.81 -16.28 17.30
CA VAL A 4 10.02 -15.61 16.24
C VAL A 4 10.84 -15.52 14.95
N TRP A 5 12.14 -15.25 15.06
CA TRP A 5 13.07 -15.26 13.92
C TRP A 5 13.26 -16.65 13.32
N LEU A 6 13.30 -17.71 14.14
CA LEU A 6 13.34 -19.08 13.64
C LEU A 6 12.07 -19.45 12.87
N ASN A 7 10.90 -19.05 13.37
CA ASN A 7 9.62 -19.29 12.71
C ASN A 7 9.49 -18.52 11.38
N ARG A 8 10.23 -17.41 11.22
CA ARG A 8 10.23 -16.63 9.99
C ARG A 8 10.93 -17.35 8.83
N ALA A 9 11.93 -18.18 9.08
CA ALA A 9 12.75 -18.82 8.05
C ALA A 9 11.93 -19.52 6.95
N GLY A 10 10.77 -20.10 7.29
CA GLY A 10 9.88 -20.71 6.32
C GLY A 10 9.22 -19.71 5.34
N TRP A 11 9.06 -18.46 5.75
CA TRP A 11 8.50 -17.39 4.92
C TRP A 11 9.53 -16.71 4.02
N ASP A 12 10.79 -16.70 4.44
CA ASP A 12 11.87 -16.03 3.71
C ASP A 12 12.06 -16.58 2.31
N SER A 13 11.96 -17.91 2.14
CA SER A 13 12.09 -18.55 0.83
C SER A 13 10.94 -18.17 -0.11
N LEU A 14 9.70 -18.15 0.43
CA LEU A 14 8.49 -17.80 -0.33
C LEU A 14 8.54 -16.34 -0.80
N TYR A 15 8.89 -15.44 0.10
CA TYR A 15 8.98 -14.03 -0.23
C TYR A 15 10.15 -13.70 -1.16
N SER A 16 11.32 -14.31 -0.92
CA SER A 16 12.50 -14.12 -1.77
C SER A 16 12.21 -14.52 -3.21
N GLU A 17 11.51 -15.63 -3.43
CA GLU A 17 11.12 -16.05 -4.78
C GLU A 17 10.17 -15.02 -5.44
N ALA A 18 9.20 -14.50 -4.71
CA ALA A 18 8.29 -13.48 -5.22
C ALA A 18 9.02 -12.19 -5.61
N TYR A 19 9.95 -11.72 -4.74
CA TYR A 19 10.76 -10.54 -5.05
C TYR A 19 11.64 -10.75 -6.28
N ASP A 20 12.26 -11.92 -6.43
CA ASP A 20 13.13 -12.23 -7.56
C ASP A 20 12.41 -12.12 -8.91
N TYR A 21 11.13 -12.46 -8.98
CA TYR A 21 10.34 -12.40 -10.21
C TYR A 21 9.64 -11.07 -10.44
N VAL A 22 9.26 -10.34 -9.38
CA VAL A 22 8.34 -9.21 -9.50
C VAL A 22 8.99 -7.88 -9.12
N LEU A 23 9.83 -7.88 -8.11
CA LEU A 23 10.51 -6.67 -7.62
C LEU A 23 12.02 -6.91 -7.46
N PRO A 24 12.74 -7.24 -8.55
CA PRO A 24 14.15 -7.62 -8.47
C PRO A 24 15.05 -6.51 -7.92
N ASN A 25 14.64 -5.25 -8.13
CA ASN A 25 15.35 -4.07 -7.62
C ASN A 25 15.09 -3.80 -6.13
N ARG A 26 13.97 -4.30 -5.60
CA ARG A 26 13.57 -4.22 -4.19
C ARG A 26 13.88 -5.55 -3.48
N ARG A 27 14.88 -6.26 -3.90
CA ARG A 27 15.22 -7.52 -3.27
C ARG A 27 15.73 -7.30 -1.86
N PRO A 28 15.07 -7.85 -0.83
CA PRO A 28 15.52 -7.78 0.53
C PRO A 28 16.91 -8.42 0.64
N GLY A 29 17.81 -7.73 1.26
CA GLY A 29 19.19 -8.13 1.33
C GLY A 29 19.66 -8.63 2.67
N GLY A 30 18.86 -8.60 3.74
CA GLY A 30 19.24 -9.05 5.11
C GLY A 30 20.65 -8.66 5.61
N THR A 31 21.53 -8.33 4.69
CA THR A 31 22.94 -7.95 4.91
C THR A 31 23.26 -6.53 4.42
N GLY A 32 22.23 -5.76 3.97
CA GLY A 32 22.41 -4.41 3.39
C GLY A 32 23.22 -4.34 2.09
N LYS A 33 23.68 -5.46 1.58
CA LYS A 33 24.42 -5.50 0.32
C LYS A 33 23.47 -5.68 -0.85
N VAL A 34 23.66 -4.88 -1.89
CA VAL A 34 22.92 -5.01 -3.14
C VAL A 34 23.18 -6.42 -3.70
N LYS A 35 22.11 -7.23 -3.82
CA LYS A 35 22.20 -8.53 -4.47
C LYS A 35 21.85 -8.40 -5.95
N GLN A 36 22.63 -9.04 -6.80
CA GLN A 36 22.30 -9.18 -8.21
C GLN A 36 21.02 -10.05 -8.35
N PRO A 37 20.12 -9.69 -9.27
CA PRO A 37 18.96 -10.52 -9.55
C PRO A 37 19.39 -11.93 -9.97
N THR A 38 18.81 -12.96 -9.33
CA THR A 38 19.14 -14.36 -9.67
C THR A 38 18.33 -14.89 -10.83
N GLN A 39 17.18 -14.28 -11.11
CA GLN A 39 16.29 -14.71 -12.18
C GLN A 39 16.36 -13.75 -13.36
N MET A 40 16.42 -14.31 -14.57
CA MET A 40 16.24 -13.52 -15.79
C MET A 40 14.77 -13.25 -16.02
N ILE A 41 14.40 -11.98 -16.13
CA ILE A 41 13.04 -11.54 -16.41
C ILE A 41 12.91 -11.28 -17.91
N PHE A 42 12.12 -12.10 -18.59
CA PHE A 42 11.79 -11.98 -20.01
C PHE A 42 10.45 -11.28 -20.24
N ASP A 43 9.56 -11.29 -19.24
CA ASP A 43 8.27 -10.63 -19.26
C ASP A 43 8.14 -9.63 -18.11
N MET A 44 7.93 -8.36 -18.47
CA MET A 44 7.85 -7.25 -17.51
C MET A 44 6.43 -6.99 -16.99
N THR A 45 5.45 -7.81 -17.36
CA THR A 45 4.05 -7.61 -16.92
C THR A 45 3.94 -7.72 -15.41
N GLY A 46 4.56 -8.75 -14.81
CA GLY A 46 4.58 -8.93 -13.35
C GLY A 46 5.17 -7.73 -12.61
N PRO A 47 6.42 -7.33 -12.91
CA PRO A 47 7.04 -6.15 -12.29
C PRO A 47 6.24 -4.85 -12.45
N ASN A 48 5.79 -4.55 -13.67
CA ASN A 48 5.05 -3.31 -13.93
C ASN A 48 3.70 -3.28 -13.20
N SER A 49 2.97 -4.41 -13.21
CA SER A 49 1.67 -4.50 -12.53
C SER A 49 1.81 -4.48 -11.01
N ALA A 50 2.92 -5.00 -10.45
CA ALA A 50 3.17 -4.92 -9.01
C ALA A 50 3.46 -3.49 -8.54
N MET A 51 4.26 -2.74 -9.28
CA MET A 51 4.51 -1.32 -8.96
C MET A 51 3.23 -0.50 -9.09
N HIS A 52 2.42 -0.77 -10.11
CA HIS A 52 1.11 -0.14 -10.26
C HIS A 52 0.18 -0.50 -9.08
N CYS A 53 0.15 -1.77 -8.68
CA CYS A 53 -0.63 -2.25 -7.54
C CYS A 53 -0.25 -1.53 -6.25
N ALA A 54 1.05 -1.35 -5.97
CA ALA A 54 1.52 -0.61 -4.81
C ALA A 54 1.00 0.83 -4.78
N GLY A 55 1.12 1.55 -5.90
CA GLY A 55 0.60 2.91 -6.05
C GLY A 55 -0.92 2.97 -5.91
N GLU A 56 -1.63 1.99 -6.45
CA GLU A 56 -3.09 1.93 -6.38
C GLU A 56 -3.57 1.61 -4.95
N ILE A 57 -2.91 0.71 -4.22
CA ILE A 57 -3.17 0.45 -2.80
C ILE A 57 -2.97 1.76 -2.00
N GLN A 58 -1.85 2.46 -2.21
CA GLN A 58 -1.59 3.73 -1.54
C GLN A 58 -2.67 4.75 -1.86
N ARG A 59 -2.99 4.97 -3.14
CA ARG A 59 -4.00 5.93 -3.59
C ARG A 59 -5.40 5.63 -3.04
N GLN A 60 -5.78 4.36 -2.98
CA GLN A 60 -7.11 3.95 -2.55
C GLN A 60 -7.25 3.81 -1.03
N MET A 61 -6.18 3.42 -0.34
CA MET A 61 -6.22 3.12 1.08
C MET A 61 -5.60 4.23 1.94
N PHE A 62 -4.54 4.88 1.45
CA PHE A 62 -3.73 5.84 2.21
C PHE A 62 -3.44 7.09 1.38
N PRO A 63 -4.49 7.83 0.94
CA PRO A 63 -4.30 8.96 0.04
C PRO A 63 -3.44 10.06 0.68
N ALA A 64 -2.43 10.48 -0.07
CA ALA A 64 -1.48 11.51 0.34
C ALA A 64 -2.06 12.93 0.36
N SER A 65 -3.21 13.16 -0.27
CA SER A 65 -3.76 14.50 -0.50
C SER A 65 -4.85 14.92 0.49
N THR A 66 -5.45 13.98 1.21
CA THR A 66 -6.62 14.24 2.04
C THR A 66 -6.44 13.72 3.47
N PRO A 67 -6.75 14.54 4.49
CA PRO A 67 -6.69 14.08 5.87
C PRO A 67 -7.75 12.99 6.13
N PHE A 68 -7.47 12.15 7.12
CA PHE A 68 -8.47 11.22 7.65
C PHE A 68 -9.63 11.99 8.30
N ILE A 69 -10.83 11.41 8.24
CA ILE A 69 -12.02 11.96 8.87
C ILE A 69 -12.17 11.35 10.27
N THR A 70 -12.41 12.19 11.26
CA THR A 70 -12.69 11.76 12.63
C THR A 70 -14.08 12.22 13.04
N GLU A 71 -14.86 11.29 13.59
CA GLU A 71 -16.20 11.55 14.09
C GLU A 71 -16.38 10.91 15.46
N THR A 72 -17.41 11.35 16.18
CA THR A 72 -17.80 10.78 17.49
C THR A 72 -18.15 9.30 17.33
N GLY A 73 -17.53 8.44 18.12
CA GLY A 73 -17.78 7.01 18.09
C GLY A 73 -19.19 6.62 18.58
N PRO A 74 -19.65 5.40 18.27
CA PRO A 74 -21.02 4.98 18.48
C PRO A 74 -21.49 5.04 19.96
N LEU A 75 -20.60 4.80 20.92
CA LEU A 75 -20.94 4.87 22.35
C LEU A 75 -21.25 6.29 22.81
N VAL A 76 -20.49 7.27 22.33
CA VAL A 76 -20.66 8.68 22.71
C VAL A 76 -21.78 9.31 21.89
N ALA A 77 -21.91 8.94 20.61
CA ALA A 77 -22.95 9.46 19.74
C ALA A 77 -24.38 9.15 20.22
N GLN A 78 -24.59 8.06 20.96
CA GLN A 78 -25.89 7.71 21.54
C GLN A 78 -26.25 8.58 22.75
N GLN A 79 -25.26 9.17 23.43
CA GLN A 79 -25.45 9.94 24.65
C GLN A 79 -25.55 11.46 24.38
N LEU A 80 -25.10 11.91 23.21
CA LEU A 80 -25.08 13.32 22.83
C LEU A 80 -26.33 13.71 22.05
N LYS A 81 -26.80 14.94 22.25
CA LYS A 81 -27.78 15.57 21.38
C LYS A 81 -27.17 15.89 20.02
N ALA A 82 -28.00 15.99 18.98
CA ALA A 82 -27.52 16.21 17.62
C ALA A 82 -26.60 17.45 17.48
N ALA A 83 -26.95 18.57 18.09
CA ALA A 83 -26.15 19.79 18.07
C ALA A 83 -24.79 19.61 18.77
N GLU A 84 -24.76 18.95 19.92
CA GLU A 84 -23.54 18.65 20.68
C GLU A 84 -22.64 17.71 19.90
N LYS A 85 -23.22 16.68 19.24
CA LYS A 85 -22.50 15.75 18.37
C LYS A 85 -21.80 16.50 17.24
N THR A 86 -22.50 17.36 16.51
CA THR A 86 -21.95 18.16 15.41
C THR A 86 -20.79 19.05 15.89
N ALA A 87 -20.92 19.68 17.06
CA ALA A 87 -19.87 20.49 17.65
C ALA A 87 -18.62 19.65 18.03
N TRP A 88 -18.82 18.45 18.57
CA TRP A 88 -17.73 17.52 18.85
C TRP A 88 -17.06 17.00 17.58
N ASP A 89 -17.82 16.61 16.57
CA ASP A 89 -17.31 16.13 15.29
C ASP A 89 -16.45 17.21 14.59
N LYS A 90 -16.87 18.49 14.64
CA LYS A 90 -16.06 19.63 14.15
C LYS A 90 -14.73 19.76 14.91
N LYS A 91 -14.75 19.64 16.24
CA LYS A 91 -13.51 19.69 17.04
C LYS A 91 -12.58 18.54 16.71
N LEU A 92 -13.09 17.32 16.58
CA LEU A 92 -12.33 16.12 16.20
C LEU A 92 -11.71 16.29 14.82
N GLN A 93 -12.48 16.75 13.84
CA GLN A 93 -11.99 17.02 12.50
C GLN A 93 -10.92 18.13 12.47
N GLY A 94 -11.08 19.17 13.30
CA GLY A 94 -10.05 20.21 13.49
C GLY A 94 -8.72 19.63 13.99
N ILE A 95 -8.77 18.65 14.91
CA ILE A 95 -7.57 17.95 15.39
C ILE A 95 -6.98 17.09 14.27
N ALA A 96 -7.77 16.37 13.50
CA ALA A 96 -7.28 15.58 12.37
C ALA A 96 -6.57 16.46 11.33
N SER A 97 -7.16 17.60 11.00
CA SER A 97 -6.57 18.58 10.07
C SER A 97 -5.29 19.21 10.63
N PHE A 98 -5.17 19.36 11.94
CA PHE A 98 -3.97 19.85 12.61
C PHE A 98 -2.85 18.80 12.61
N VAL A 99 -3.16 17.52 12.83
CA VAL A 99 -2.18 16.43 12.90
C VAL A 99 -1.60 16.08 11.53
N TYR A 100 -2.41 16.16 10.49
CA TYR A 100 -2.06 15.71 9.15
C TYR A 100 -0.80 16.40 8.55
N PRO A 101 -0.60 17.74 8.65
CA PRO A 101 0.63 18.38 8.19
C PRO A 101 1.90 17.82 8.84
N PHE A 102 1.86 17.47 10.14
CA PHE A 102 3.02 16.87 10.82
C PHE A 102 3.34 15.46 10.32
N MET A 103 2.33 14.70 9.91
CA MET A 103 2.57 13.41 9.25
C MET A 103 3.27 13.61 7.91
N LYS A 104 2.83 14.60 7.12
CA LYS A 104 3.45 14.89 5.81
C LYS A 104 4.89 15.37 5.92
N THR A 105 5.19 16.24 6.86
CA THR A 105 6.57 16.73 7.06
C THR A 105 7.52 15.66 7.60
N GLY A 106 6.99 14.54 8.10
CA GLY A 106 7.74 13.42 8.66
C GLY A 106 7.95 12.25 7.70
N ASP A 107 7.90 12.45 6.39
CA ASP A 107 8.10 11.41 5.35
C ASP A 107 7.05 10.29 5.36
N TYR A 108 5.81 10.61 5.76
CA TYR A 108 4.70 9.63 5.80
C TYR A 108 4.42 9.02 4.44
N ASP A 109 4.38 9.85 3.39
CA ASP A 109 4.00 9.40 2.04
C ASP A 109 5.03 8.43 1.46
N ASP A 110 6.32 8.69 1.69
CA ASP A 110 7.43 7.84 1.22
C ASP A 110 7.46 6.51 1.99
N ALA A 111 7.37 6.56 3.32
CA ALA A 111 7.32 5.35 4.15
C ALA A 111 6.10 4.48 3.83
N MET A 112 4.94 5.09 3.54
CA MET A 112 3.74 4.37 3.11
C MET A 112 3.89 3.77 1.72
N HIS A 113 4.53 4.48 0.78
CA HIS A 113 4.79 3.94 -0.56
C HIS A 113 5.68 2.70 -0.51
N GLU A 114 6.75 2.76 0.25
CA GLU A 114 7.65 1.62 0.48
C GLU A 114 6.91 0.44 1.14
N ALA A 115 6.11 0.72 2.18
CA ALA A 115 5.32 -0.32 2.85
C ALA A 115 4.25 -0.92 1.93
N CYS A 116 3.59 -0.12 1.08
CA CYS A 116 2.64 -0.61 0.07
C CYS A 116 3.33 -1.47 -0.99
N THR A 117 4.58 -1.16 -1.35
CA THR A 117 5.38 -1.98 -2.26
C THR A 117 5.64 -3.37 -1.65
N ASP A 118 6.07 -3.44 -0.40
CA ASP A 118 6.26 -4.72 0.30
C ASP A 118 4.92 -5.44 0.55
N LEU A 119 3.83 -4.71 0.76
CA LEU A 119 2.49 -5.25 0.96
C LEU A 119 1.96 -5.99 -0.28
N THR A 120 2.39 -5.63 -1.49
CA THR A 120 2.03 -6.38 -2.71
C THR A 120 2.52 -7.81 -2.68
N VAL A 121 3.66 -8.06 -2.01
CA VAL A 121 4.24 -9.39 -1.83
C VAL A 121 3.71 -10.06 -0.57
N GLY A 122 3.70 -9.34 0.57
CA GLY A 122 3.31 -9.95 1.84
C GLY A 122 2.86 -9.00 2.93
N THR A 123 3.79 -8.40 3.64
CA THR A 123 3.53 -7.60 4.84
C THR A 123 4.24 -6.26 4.72
N GLY A 124 3.47 -5.18 4.81
CA GLY A 124 4.01 -3.82 4.89
C GLY A 124 4.14 -3.38 6.35
N VAL A 125 5.28 -2.82 6.74
CA VAL A 125 5.52 -2.40 8.12
C VAL A 125 5.98 -0.96 8.19
N VAL A 126 5.25 -0.14 8.95
CA VAL A 126 5.55 1.29 9.15
C VAL A 126 5.77 1.57 10.62
N LEU A 127 6.83 2.29 10.93
CA LEU A 127 7.19 2.70 12.28
C LEU A 127 7.17 4.23 12.40
N PRO A 128 6.15 4.80 13.08
CA PRO A 128 6.16 6.18 13.49
C PRO A 128 7.13 6.41 14.65
N LEU A 129 8.13 7.24 14.45
CA LEU A 129 9.16 7.59 15.41
C LEU A 129 8.97 9.03 15.92
N LYS A 130 9.44 9.29 17.14
CA LYS A 130 9.57 10.65 17.63
C LYS A 130 10.68 11.37 16.85
N GLY A 131 10.35 12.51 16.27
CA GLY A 131 11.29 13.31 15.50
C GLY A 131 12.32 14.00 16.37
N PRO A 132 13.36 14.59 15.77
CA PRO A 132 14.48 15.19 16.49
C PRO A 132 14.14 16.56 17.10
N SER A 133 13.13 17.25 16.58
CA SER A 133 12.80 18.62 16.99
C SER A 133 11.30 18.89 16.93
N ILE A 134 10.89 20.00 17.55
CA ILE A 134 9.49 20.46 17.50
C ILE A 134 9.02 20.86 16.10
N ASN A 135 9.95 21.21 15.21
CA ASN A 135 9.64 21.53 13.81
C ASN A 135 9.39 20.28 12.97
N GLU A 136 10.00 19.16 13.36
CA GLU A 136 9.80 17.82 12.79
C GLU A 136 9.49 16.88 13.97
N PRO A 137 8.27 16.92 14.53
CA PRO A 137 7.96 16.18 15.76
C PRO A 137 7.77 14.69 15.54
N VAL A 138 7.44 14.30 14.33
CA VAL A 138 7.19 12.89 13.93
C VAL A 138 8.04 12.57 12.70
N ARG A 139 8.60 11.37 12.65
CA ARG A 139 9.27 10.81 11.48
C ARG A 139 8.74 9.41 11.22
N PHE A 140 8.56 9.06 9.96
CA PHE A 140 8.13 7.71 9.57
C PHE A 140 9.29 6.94 8.94
N CYS A 141 9.29 5.64 9.16
CA CYS A 141 10.24 4.72 8.56
C CYS A 141 9.52 3.45 8.14
N CYS A 142 9.77 2.99 6.93
CA CYS A 142 9.36 1.66 6.50
C CYS A 142 10.39 0.64 7.01
N ILE A 143 9.92 -0.41 7.66
CA ILE A 143 10.76 -1.55 8.03
C ILE A 143 10.69 -2.56 6.88
N PRO A 144 11.83 -2.89 6.24
CA PRO A 144 11.86 -3.89 5.19
C PRO A 144 11.30 -5.23 5.67
N GLN A 145 10.51 -5.88 4.83
CA GLN A 145 9.82 -7.10 5.20
C GLN A 145 10.77 -8.22 5.65
N ASP A 146 11.95 -8.33 5.07
CA ASP A 146 12.97 -9.33 5.43
C ASP A 146 13.68 -9.04 6.75
N GLU A 147 13.71 -7.78 7.17
CA GLU A 147 14.28 -7.35 8.44
C GLU A 147 13.25 -7.34 9.60
N CYS A 148 11.99 -7.75 9.34
CA CYS A 148 10.92 -7.73 10.34
C CYS A 148 10.42 -9.13 10.66
N ALA A 149 10.46 -9.52 11.92
CA ALA A 149 9.83 -10.74 12.44
C ALA A 149 8.64 -10.39 13.31
N ILE A 150 7.51 -11.06 13.09
CA ILE A 150 6.24 -10.78 13.79
C ILE A 150 5.67 -12.03 14.44
N ALA A 151 4.97 -11.82 15.55
CA ALA A 151 4.12 -12.84 16.17
C ALA A 151 2.74 -12.27 16.45
N GLN A 152 1.77 -13.17 16.61
CA GLN A 152 0.37 -12.82 16.87
C GLN A 152 -0.12 -13.51 18.14
N ASP A 153 -1.15 -12.94 18.75
CA ASP A 153 -1.88 -13.55 19.85
C ASP A 153 -2.81 -14.68 19.36
N ALA A 154 -3.50 -15.33 20.29
CA ALA A 154 -4.45 -16.41 20.00
C ALA A 154 -5.62 -15.98 19.08
N PHE A 155 -5.91 -14.69 19.00
CA PHE A 155 -6.97 -14.09 18.17
C PHE A 155 -6.44 -13.52 16.85
N GLY A 156 -5.12 -13.65 16.62
CA GLY A 156 -4.46 -13.22 15.38
C GLY A 156 -4.14 -11.73 15.29
N ARG A 157 -4.14 -11.01 16.42
CA ARG A 157 -3.61 -9.65 16.49
C ARG A 157 -2.10 -9.68 16.69
N VAL A 158 -1.39 -8.78 16.03
CA VAL A 158 0.06 -8.66 16.23
C VAL A 158 0.31 -8.20 17.68
N ASN A 159 1.07 -8.99 18.42
CA ASN A 159 1.46 -8.71 19.80
C ASN A 159 2.97 -8.57 19.98
N PHE A 160 3.74 -8.92 18.96
CA PHE A 160 5.20 -8.83 18.92
C PHE A 160 5.66 -8.48 17.51
N ALA A 161 6.60 -7.55 17.40
CA ALA A 161 7.35 -7.25 16.18
C ALA A 161 8.82 -7.02 16.54
N SER A 162 9.73 -7.51 15.72
CA SER A 162 11.17 -7.35 15.90
C SER A 162 11.79 -6.85 14.61
N TRP A 163 12.55 -5.78 14.68
CA TRP A 163 13.33 -5.26 13.57
C TRP A 163 14.81 -5.60 13.76
N LYS A 164 15.35 -6.37 12.82
CA LYS A 164 16.78 -6.74 12.77
C LYS A 164 17.51 -5.83 11.79
N ARG A 165 18.31 -4.91 12.29
CA ARG A 165 19.15 -4.02 11.48
C ARG A 165 20.57 -4.52 11.46
N CYS A 166 21.04 -4.98 10.30
CA CYS A 166 22.36 -5.63 10.15
C CYS A 166 23.48 -4.65 9.79
N ASN A 167 23.18 -3.40 9.43
CA ASN A 167 24.14 -2.49 8.78
C ASN A 167 24.28 -1.17 9.51
N LEU A 168 24.21 -1.17 10.83
CA LEU A 168 24.45 0.03 11.61
C LEU A 168 25.91 0.07 12.07
N GLY A 169 26.61 1.16 11.73
CA GLY A 169 27.91 1.46 12.30
C GLY A 169 27.81 1.83 13.78
N TYR A 170 28.87 1.63 14.54
CA TYR A 170 28.92 1.97 15.96
C TYR A 170 28.57 3.44 16.23
N GLU A 171 29.01 4.36 15.39
CA GLU A 171 28.72 5.80 15.51
C GLU A 171 27.22 6.09 15.32
N ALA A 172 26.60 5.50 14.30
CA ALA A 172 25.18 5.65 14.05
C ALA A 172 24.29 5.12 15.20
N ILE A 173 24.77 4.07 15.90
CA ILE A 173 24.08 3.53 17.09
C ILE A 173 24.16 4.52 18.26
N LEU A 174 25.32 5.14 18.49
CA LEU A 174 25.48 6.14 19.54
C LEU A 174 24.63 7.40 19.27
N GLU A 175 24.53 7.79 18.00
CA GLU A 175 23.71 8.91 17.57
C GLU A 175 22.21 8.61 17.69
N ALA A 176 21.79 7.41 17.30
CA ALA A 176 20.38 7.00 17.38
C ALA A 176 19.88 6.88 18.83
N TRP A 177 20.74 6.44 19.76
CA TRP A 177 20.39 6.27 21.18
C TRP A 177 21.38 6.99 22.11
N PRO A 178 21.41 8.33 22.15
CA PRO A 178 22.40 9.09 22.92
C PRO A 178 22.31 8.86 24.44
N LYS A 179 21.13 8.46 24.93
CA LYS A 179 20.89 8.08 26.32
C LYS A 179 21.01 6.59 26.60
N GLY A 180 21.48 5.82 25.60
CA GLY A 180 21.62 4.37 25.70
C GLY A 180 22.66 3.93 26.72
N LYS A 181 22.45 2.77 27.31
CA LYS A 181 23.43 2.13 28.18
C LYS A 181 24.43 1.35 27.33
N PHE A 182 25.62 1.90 27.16
CA PHE A 182 26.70 1.25 26.40
C PHE A 182 27.84 0.84 27.33
N THR A 183 28.42 -0.34 27.08
CA THR A 183 29.62 -0.80 27.76
C THR A 183 30.83 0.07 27.36
N ASP A 184 31.87 0.12 28.23
CA ASP A 184 33.07 0.88 27.91
C ASP A 184 33.82 0.26 26.73
N GLU A 185 33.76 -1.06 26.57
CA GLU A 185 34.28 -1.79 25.43
C GLU A 185 33.61 -1.33 24.12
N PHE A 186 32.28 -1.21 24.12
CA PHE A 186 31.55 -0.71 22.97
C PHE A 186 31.95 0.72 22.59
N LYS A 187 32.10 1.62 23.59
CA LYS A 187 32.56 3.00 23.34
C LYS A 187 33.98 3.10 22.81
N GLN A 188 34.86 2.21 23.25
CA GLN A 188 36.24 2.14 22.73
C GLN A 188 36.26 1.63 21.29
N THR A 189 35.46 0.59 20.99
CA THR A 189 35.35 0.06 19.64
C THR A 189 34.73 1.11 18.69
N ALA A 190 33.72 1.87 19.15
CA ALA A 190 33.17 2.96 18.36
C ALA A 190 34.17 4.06 18.00
N LYS A 191 35.16 4.31 18.86
CA LYS A 191 36.26 5.28 18.57
C LYS A 191 37.30 4.75 17.59
N THR A 192 37.58 3.46 17.65
CA THR A 192 38.63 2.82 16.81
C THR A 192 38.08 2.37 15.46
N LYS A 193 36.81 1.96 15.41
CA LYS A 193 36.14 1.39 14.25
C LYS A 193 34.72 1.88 14.11
N PRO A 194 34.52 3.20 13.86
CA PRO A 194 33.17 3.81 13.88
C PRO A 194 32.21 3.26 12.82
N TYR A 195 32.75 2.79 11.70
CA TYR A 195 31.97 2.31 10.53
C TYR A 195 31.86 0.78 10.44
N ASP A 196 32.45 0.02 11.40
CA ASP A 196 32.22 -1.42 11.41
C ASP A 196 30.74 -1.71 11.68
N GLU A 197 30.15 -2.59 10.86
CA GLU A 197 28.74 -2.93 10.91
C GLU A 197 28.45 -3.89 12.06
N ILE A 198 27.38 -3.61 12.80
CA ILE A 198 26.89 -4.47 13.87
C ILE A 198 25.38 -4.66 13.76
N THR A 199 24.92 -5.83 14.17
CA THR A 199 23.50 -6.16 14.18
C THR A 199 22.82 -5.69 15.46
N VAL A 200 21.75 -4.90 15.29
CA VAL A 200 20.90 -4.38 16.37
C VAL A 200 19.50 -4.93 16.23
N TYR A 201 18.94 -5.41 17.31
CA TYR A 201 17.55 -5.81 17.39
C TYR A 201 16.73 -4.75 18.10
N GLN A 202 15.57 -4.44 17.53
CA GLN A 202 14.58 -3.53 18.09
C GLN A 202 13.27 -4.32 18.25
N ASP A 203 12.95 -4.69 19.47
CA ASP A 203 11.78 -5.50 19.80
C ASP A 203 10.65 -4.64 20.34
N PHE A 204 9.46 -4.83 19.80
CA PHE A 204 8.21 -4.22 20.22
C PHE A 204 7.26 -5.31 20.68
N TYR A 205 6.83 -5.28 21.93
CA TYR A 205 5.90 -6.29 22.44
C TYR A 205 4.86 -5.72 23.38
N ARG A 206 3.68 -6.35 23.34
CA ARG A 206 2.56 -5.96 24.16
C ARG A 206 2.71 -6.55 25.57
N LEU A 207 2.55 -5.69 26.58
CA LEU A 207 2.53 -6.10 27.98
C LEU A 207 1.13 -6.58 28.39
N PRO A 208 1.00 -7.34 29.51
CA PRO A 208 -0.30 -7.81 30.02
C PRO A 208 -1.26 -6.66 30.39
N ASP A 209 -0.72 -5.49 30.73
CA ASP A 209 -1.50 -4.28 31.06
C ASP A 209 -2.01 -3.53 29.82
N GLY A 210 -1.74 -4.06 28.62
CA GLY A 210 -2.15 -3.47 27.35
C GLY A 210 -1.19 -2.43 26.77
N ARG A 211 -0.19 -1.98 27.53
CA ARG A 211 0.88 -1.10 27.02
C ARG A 211 1.85 -1.87 26.15
N TRP A 212 2.64 -1.13 25.38
CA TRP A 212 3.70 -1.66 24.54
C TRP A 212 5.07 -1.34 25.12
N ARG A 213 5.99 -2.28 25.05
CA ARG A 213 7.38 -2.07 25.40
C ARG A 213 8.25 -2.16 24.16
N PHE A 214 9.16 -1.20 24.06
CA PHE A 214 10.23 -1.15 23.09
C PHE A 214 11.55 -1.44 23.77
N CYS A 215 12.36 -2.32 23.18
CA CYS A 215 13.67 -2.70 23.68
C CYS A 215 14.66 -2.74 22.52
N VAL A 216 15.84 -2.18 22.75
CA VAL A 216 16.96 -2.21 21.80
C VAL A 216 18.11 -2.97 22.44
N TYR A 217 18.68 -3.93 21.72
CA TYR A 217 19.83 -4.70 22.18
C TYR A 217 20.70 -5.17 21.04
N LEU A 218 21.97 -5.48 21.36
CA LEU A 218 22.93 -6.02 20.40
C LEU A 218 22.83 -7.54 20.32
N GLU A 219 23.06 -8.09 19.14
CA GLU A 219 23.07 -9.56 18.94
C GLU A 219 24.09 -10.25 19.82
N ARG A 220 25.25 -9.62 20.05
CA ARG A 220 26.40 -10.19 20.70
C ARG A 220 26.25 -10.27 22.22
N ASP A 221 25.76 -9.20 22.83
CA ASP A 221 25.86 -9.05 24.30
C ASP A 221 24.53 -9.32 25.00
N GLY A 222 23.39 -9.22 24.29
CA GLY A 222 22.04 -9.42 24.86
C GLY A 222 21.60 -8.33 25.85
N ASP A 223 22.48 -7.38 26.14
CA ASP A 223 22.20 -6.26 27.04
C ASP A 223 21.32 -5.20 26.37
N PHE A 224 20.38 -4.67 27.14
CA PHE A 224 19.47 -3.65 26.65
C PHE A 224 20.15 -2.27 26.61
N ILE A 225 20.31 -1.73 25.41
CA ILE A 225 20.78 -0.37 25.18
C ILE A 225 19.75 0.65 25.63
N ALA A 226 18.49 0.45 25.19
CA ALA A 226 17.37 1.32 25.50
C ALA A 226 16.10 0.54 25.77
N GLN A 227 15.26 1.05 26.66
CA GLN A 227 13.93 0.50 26.96
C GLN A 227 12.96 1.65 27.14
N GLU A 228 11.83 1.58 26.43
CA GLU A 228 10.75 2.56 26.52
C GLU A 228 9.40 1.86 26.61
N THR A 229 8.41 2.56 27.14
CA THR A 229 7.03 2.01 27.25
C THR A 229 6.06 3.02 26.66
N TYR A 230 5.22 2.55 25.73
CA TYR A 230 4.24 3.34 25.02
C TYR A 230 2.81 2.92 25.41
N ARG A 231 1.86 3.83 25.38
CA ARG A 231 0.45 3.54 25.62
C ARG A 231 -0.20 2.94 24.40
N THR A 232 0.22 3.40 23.20
CA THR A 232 -0.28 2.95 21.91
C THR A 232 0.65 1.92 21.27
N GLN A 233 0.17 1.19 20.27
CA GLN A 233 1.01 0.31 19.46
C GLN A 233 2.01 1.15 18.65
N PRO A 234 3.32 0.92 18.80
CA PRO A 234 4.33 1.77 18.16
C PRO A 234 4.58 1.42 16.70
N VAL A 235 4.29 0.20 16.26
CA VAL A 235 4.57 -0.29 14.91
C VAL A 235 3.29 -0.77 14.23
N SER A 236 3.06 -0.28 13.02
CA SER A 236 1.96 -0.71 12.16
C SER A 236 2.43 -1.87 11.28
N VAL A 237 1.76 -3.00 11.39
CA VAL A 237 2.03 -4.21 10.61
C VAL A 237 0.80 -4.51 9.78
N MET A 238 0.87 -4.20 8.49
CA MET A 238 -0.22 -4.32 7.54
C MET A 238 -0.13 -5.62 6.76
N ARG A 239 -1.27 -6.34 6.63
CA ARG A 239 -1.36 -7.63 5.95
C ARG A 239 -2.51 -7.60 4.95
N PHE A 240 -2.22 -7.72 3.66
CA PHE A 240 -3.26 -7.62 2.62
C PHE A 240 -4.25 -8.78 2.71
N TYR A 241 -3.78 -10.02 2.53
CA TYR A 241 -4.55 -11.23 2.84
C TYR A 241 -3.93 -11.91 4.05
N ARG A 242 -4.78 -12.31 4.98
CA ARG A 242 -4.40 -13.05 6.18
C ARG A 242 -5.16 -14.36 6.25
N TRP A 243 -4.45 -15.44 6.43
CA TRP A 243 -5.03 -16.74 6.70
C TRP A 243 -5.05 -17.03 8.22
N PRO A 244 -6.10 -17.70 8.72
CA PRO A 244 -6.15 -18.08 10.12
C PRO A 244 -4.91 -18.88 10.52
N GLY A 245 -4.29 -18.51 11.66
CA GLY A 245 -3.08 -19.16 12.16
C GLY A 245 -1.75 -18.63 11.58
N GLU A 246 -1.76 -17.89 10.47
CA GLU A 246 -0.55 -17.33 9.89
C GLU A 246 -0.29 -15.90 10.42
N PRO A 247 0.92 -15.63 10.96
CA PRO A 247 1.26 -14.28 11.44
C PRO A 247 1.52 -13.29 10.33
N TYR A 248 2.07 -13.75 9.19
CA TYR A 248 2.43 -12.91 8.06
C TYR A 248 1.29 -12.80 7.03
N GLY A 249 1.31 -11.71 6.27
CA GLY A 249 0.37 -11.48 5.18
C GLY A 249 0.80 -12.17 3.89
N ARG A 250 -0.17 -12.40 3.01
CA ARG A 250 0.06 -12.79 1.62
C ARG A 250 -0.45 -11.68 0.72
N GLY A 251 0.43 -11.17 -0.13
CA GLY A 251 0.07 -10.13 -1.09
C GLY A 251 -0.50 -10.70 -2.39
N PRO A 252 -1.07 -9.85 -3.25
CA PRO A 252 -1.59 -10.24 -4.55
C PRO A 252 -0.55 -10.92 -5.45
N VAL A 253 0.72 -10.52 -5.32
CA VAL A 253 1.84 -11.12 -6.07
C VAL A 253 1.97 -12.62 -5.81
N LEU A 254 1.81 -13.07 -4.56
CA LEU A 254 1.92 -14.50 -4.25
C LEU A 254 0.85 -15.35 -4.93
N PHE A 255 -0.34 -14.79 -5.17
CA PHE A 255 -1.40 -15.48 -5.93
C PHE A 255 -1.10 -15.50 -7.43
N ALA A 256 -0.53 -14.42 -7.96
CA ALA A 256 -0.16 -14.33 -9.36
C ALA A 256 1.17 -15.04 -9.70
N LEU A 257 1.99 -15.36 -8.71
CA LEU A 257 3.36 -15.87 -8.89
C LEU A 257 3.45 -17.12 -9.80
N PRO A 258 2.58 -18.14 -9.69
CA PRO A 258 2.62 -19.28 -10.61
C PRO A 258 2.41 -18.87 -12.07
N THR A 259 1.45 -17.97 -12.32
CA THR A 259 1.17 -17.46 -13.68
C THR A 259 2.34 -16.59 -14.18
N ILE A 260 2.92 -15.74 -13.33
CA ILE A 260 4.09 -14.93 -13.68
C ILE A 260 5.26 -15.81 -14.11
N LYS A 261 5.56 -16.87 -13.35
CA LYS A 261 6.60 -17.84 -13.69
C LYS A 261 6.34 -18.53 -15.03
N THR A 262 5.10 -18.94 -15.27
CA THR A 262 4.68 -19.61 -16.51
C THR A 262 4.83 -18.67 -17.71
N VAL A 263 4.35 -17.44 -17.61
CA VAL A 263 4.46 -16.43 -18.68
C VAL A 263 5.92 -16.08 -18.96
N ASN A 264 6.71 -15.85 -17.91
CA ASN A 264 8.15 -15.57 -18.05
C ASN A 264 8.88 -16.71 -18.78
N LYS A 265 8.56 -17.97 -18.44
CA LYS A 265 9.14 -19.15 -19.10
C LYS A 265 8.66 -19.31 -20.54
N ALA A 266 7.38 -19.07 -20.80
CA ALA A 266 6.83 -19.09 -22.14
C ALA A 266 7.48 -18.03 -23.04
N GLN A 267 7.68 -16.82 -22.52
CA GLN A 267 8.37 -15.74 -23.23
C GLN A 267 9.84 -16.08 -23.53
N GLU A 268 10.56 -16.66 -22.55
CA GLU A 268 11.92 -17.15 -22.76
C GLU A 268 12.00 -18.18 -23.89
N LEU A 269 11.09 -19.17 -23.87
CA LEU A 269 11.06 -20.22 -24.91
C LEU A 269 10.69 -19.66 -26.27
N THR A 270 9.77 -18.71 -26.32
CA THR A 270 9.36 -18.03 -27.58
C THR A 270 10.53 -17.24 -28.17
N LEU A 271 11.29 -16.50 -27.34
CA LEU A 271 12.48 -15.79 -27.80
C LEU A 271 13.57 -16.74 -28.30
N LYS A 272 13.80 -17.86 -27.63
CA LYS A 272 14.74 -18.89 -28.07
C LYS A 272 14.30 -19.54 -29.40
N ALA A 273 13.02 -19.85 -29.54
CA ALA A 273 12.48 -20.40 -30.78
C ALA A 273 12.59 -19.40 -31.94
N ALA A 274 12.30 -18.11 -31.68
CA ALA A 274 12.47 -17.07 -32.67
C ALA A 274 13.95 -16.87 -33.07
N ALA A 275 14.90 -16.95 -32.13
CA ALA A 275 16.33 -16.90 -32.44
C ALA A 275 16.76 -18.08 -33.30
N ILE A 276 16.30 -19.28 -33.01
CA ILE A 276 16.58 -20.48 -33.85
C ILE A 276 15.98 -20.31 -35.26
N GLN A 277 14.78 -19.77 -35.38
CA GLN A 277 14.16 -19.52 -36.69
C GLN A 277 14.91 -18.45 -37.49
N LEU A 278 15.42 -17.41 -36.84
CA LEU A 278 16.22 -16.36 -37.52
C LEU A 278 17.59 -16.86 -37.98
N LEU A 279 18.30 -17.57 -37.12
CA LEU A 279 19.63 -18.11 -37.43
C LEU A 279 19.56 -19.34 -38.34
N GLY A 280 18.51 -20.14 -38.21
CA GLY A 280 18.36 -21.44 -38.86
C GLY A 280 19.24 -22.52 -38.22
N ILE A 281 18.85 -23.77 -38.44
CA ILE A 281 19.71 -24.92 -38.16
C ILE A 281 20.19 -25.46 -39.51
N TRP A 282 21.50 -25.55 -39.67
CA TRP A 282 22.09 -26.02 -40.93
C TRP A 282 22.64 -27.40 -40.71
N GLY A 283 22.13 -28.33 -41.50
CA GLY A 283 22.70 -29.68 -41.60
C GLY A 283 23.74 -29.71 -42.70
N PHE A 284 24.89 -30.25 -42.41
CA PHE A 284 25.93 -30.51 -43.42
C PHE A 284 26.25 -31.98 -43.48
N ARG A 285 26.66 -32.41 -44.66
CA ARG A 285 27.02 -33.83 -44.90
C ARG A 285 28.43 -34.11 -44.36
N ALA A 286 28.55 -35.11 -43.48
CA ALA A 286 29.84 -35.59 -43.02
C ALA A 286 30.63 -36.16 -44.21
N GLY A 287 31.80 -35.62 -44.52
CA GLY A 287 32.64 -36.00 -45.65
C GLY A 287 32.39 -35.23 -46.95
N GLY A 288 31.57 -34.19 -46.94
CA GLY A 288 31.43 -33.24 -48.03
C GLY A 288 32.56 -32.20 -48.10
N THR A 289 32.49 -31.35 -49.12
CA THR A 289 33.48 -30.25 -49.31
C THR A 289 33.31 -29.10 -48.32
N PHE A 290 32.20 -29.07 -47.58
CA PHE A 290 31.86 -28.01 -46.60
C PHE A 290 32.51 -28.30 -45.26
N ASN A 291 33.41 -27.40 -44.83
CA ASN A 291 34.02 -27.47 -43.51
C ASN A 291 33.44 -26.38 -42.60
N PRO A 292 32.62 -26.75 -41.57
CA PRO A 292 31.99 -25.76 -40.69
C PRO A 292 32.96 -24.94 -39.85
N ASP A 293 34.18 -25.44 -39.62
CA ASP A 293 35.19 -24.75 -38.81
C ASP A 293 35.84 -23.56 -39.51
N THR A 294 35.76 -23.51 -40.86
CA THR A 294 36.37 -22.46 -41.69
C THR A 294 35.38 -21.43 -42.21
N VAL A 295 34.08 -21.74 -42.10
CA VAL A 295 33.01 -20.88 -42.65
C VAL A 295 32.46 -19.96 -41.59
N ARG A 296 32.44 -18.65 -41.86
CA ARG A 296 31.83 -17.63 -41.01
C ARG A 296 30.44 -17.30 -41.58
N LEU A 297 29.47 -17.12 -40.67
CA LEU A 297 28.14 -16.63 -40.98
C LEU A 297 28.16 -15.11 -40.97
N GLY A 298 28.23 -14.46 -42.13
CA GLY A 298 28.19 -13.02 -42.27
C GLY A 298 27.49 -12.55 -43.54
N PRO A 299 26.97 -11.29 -43.58
CA PRO A 299 26.39 -10.76 -44.80
C PRO A 299 27.42 -10.62 -45.91
N GLY A 300 27.16 -11.24 -47.08
CA GLY A 300 28.07 -11.18 -48.24
C GLY A 300 29.19 -12.20 -48.30
N GLU A 301 29.19 -13.20 -47.40
CA GLU A 301 30.16 -14.28 -47.47
C GLU A 301 29.72 -15.36 -48.49
N PHE A 302 30.69 -15.87 -49.26
CA PHE A 302 30.51 -16.92 -50.24
C PHE A 302 31.01 -18.23 -49.70
N TRP A 303 30.12 -19.25 -49.73
CA TRP A 303 30.48 -20.57 -49.21
C TRP A 303 30.73 -21.51 -50.38
N PRO A 304 31.84 -22.26 -50.39
CA PRO A 304 32.05 -23.29 -51.38
C PRO A 304 31.09 -24.44 -51.16
N MET A 305 30.24 -24.73 -52.16
CA MET A 305 29.28 -25.81 -52.13
C MET A 305 29.50 -26.68 -53.35
N GLN A 306 29.58 -28.00 -53.17
CA GLN A 306 29.64 -28.94 -54.26
C GLN A 306 28.26 -29.56 -54.50
N SER A 307 27.73 -29.40 -55.70
CA SER A 307 26.52 -30.05 -56.11
C SER A 307 26.85 -31.42 -56.73
N THR A 308 26.44 -32.50 -56.05
CA THR A 308 26.56 -33.86 -56.54
C THR A 308 25.32 -34.27 -57.34
N GLY A 309 25.03 -33.61 -58.42
CA GLY A 309 23.99 -33.95 -59.42
C GLY A 309 22.87 -34.92 -58.97
N GLY A 310 21.85 -34.47 -58.38
CA GLY A 310 20.53 -35.06 -58.40
C GLY A 310 20.17 -36.16 -57.39
N LEU A 311 21.03 -37.07 -57.00
CA LEU A 311 20.65 -38.24 -56.16
C LEU A 311 20.93 -38.06 -54.65
N LEU A 312 21.82 -37.18 -54.24
CA LEU A 312 22.31 -37.09 -52.87
C LEU A 312 21.95 -35.77 -52.19
N GLY A 313 21.32 -34.86 -52.86
CA GLY A 313 20.96 -33.53 -52.33
C GLY A 313 22.15 -32.57 -52.06
N PRO A 314 21.95 -31.33 -51.65
CA PRO A 314 22.99 -30.36 -51.37
C PRO A 314 23.83 -30.74 -50.13
N ASP A 315 25.11 -30.37 -50.13
CA ASP A 315 26.03 -30.62 -49.01
C ASP A 315 25.61 -29.88 -47.73
N VAL A 316 24.88 -28.76 -47.87
CA VAL A 316 24.33 -27.96 -46.76
C VAL A 316 22.83 -27.79 -46.99
N GLN A 317 22.05 -28.16 -46.02
CA GLN A 317 20.58 -28.00 -46.03
C GLN A 317 20.13 -27.30 -44.80
N ARG A 318 19.25 -26.30 -44.98
CA ARG A 318 18.56 -25.67 -43.86
C ARG A 318 17.52 -26.64 -43.31
N LEU A 319 17.69 -27.03 -42.07
CA LEU A 319 16.72 -27.80 -41.32
C LEU A 319 15.87 -26.83 -40.54
N ASP A 320 14.79 -26.36 -41.15
CA ASP A 320 13.83 -25.56 -40.40
C ASP A 320 13.06 -26.52 -39.48
N PRO A 321 13.19 -26.36 -38.14
CA PRO A 321 12.31 -27.07 -37.23
C PRO A 321 10.89 -26.73 -37.65
N ALA A 322 10.01 -27.74 -37.78
CA ALA A 322 8.62 -27.55 -38.16
C ALA A 322 8.07 -26.33 -37.37
N GLY A 323 7.66 -25.29 -38.13
CA GLY A 323 7.40 -23.96 -37.57
C GLY A 323 6.49 -24.07 -36.36
N GLY A 324 7.10 -23.95 -35.19
CA GLY A 324 6.34 -23.94 -33.94
C GLY A 324 5.26 -22.89 -34.07
N ARG A 325 4.06 -23.18 -33.62
CA ARG A 325 2.94 -22.24 -33.67
C ARG A 325 3.21 -21.07 -32.69
N ILE A 326 4.06 -20.15 -33.11
CA ILE A 326 4.38 -18.90 -32.34
C ILE A 326 3.10 -18.15 -32.03
N ASP A 327 2.09 -18.23 -32.90
CA ASP A 327 0.79 -17.59 -32.68
C ASP A 327 0.06 -18.16 -31.45
N VAL A 328 0.12 -19.49 -31.26
CA VAL A 328 -0.45 -20.13 -30.05
C VAL A 328 0.31 -19.73 -28.81
N ALA A 329 1.64 -19.63 -28.90
CA ALA A 329 2.46 -19.14 -27.77
C ALA A 329 2.11 -17.69 -27.41
N LYS A 330 1.95 -16.80 -28.39
CA LYS A 330 1.51 -15.40 -28.16
C LYS A 330 0.14 -15.33 -27.52
N MET A 331 -0.82 -16.17 -27.93
CA MET A 331 -2.15 -16.24 -27.33
C MET A 331 -2.07 -16.66 -25.86
N ILE A 332 -1.33 -17.71 -25.52
CA ILE A 332 -1.15 -18.18 -24.14
C ILE A 332 -0.46 -17.13 -23.29
N ILE A 333 0.58 -16.46 -23.82
CA ILE A 333 1.27 -15.38 -23.14
C ILE A 333 0.31 -14.21 -22.87
N GLY A 334 -0.48 -13.79 -23.87
CA GLY A 334 -1.46 -12.71 -23.75
C GLY A 334 -2.54 -12.98 -22.70
N ASP A 335 -3.08 -14.20 -22.70
CA ASP A 335 -4.05 -14.60 -21.66
C ASP A 335 -3.43 -14.62 -20.26
N GLY A 336 -2.20 -15.13 -20.12
CA GLY A 336 -1.47 -15.12 -18.86
C GLY A 336 -1.16 -13.70 -18.39
N GLN A 337 -0.75 -12.81 -19.28
CA GLN A 337 -0.53 -11.39 -18.97
C GLN A 337 -1.80 -10.70 -18.48
N ARG A 338 -2.96 -11.01 -19.08
CA ARG A 338 -4.27 -10.50 -18.63
C ARG A 338 -4.58 -10.96 -17.21
N GLN A 339 -4.43 -12.26 -16.93
CA GLN A 339 -4.63 -12.83 -15.59
C GLN A 339 -3.71 -12.21 -14.54
N ILE A 340 -2.44 -11.92 -14.88
CA ILE A 340 -1.50 -11.24 -13.98
C ILE A 340 -1.99 -9.83 -13.66
N ARG A 341 -2.43 -9.07 -14.67
CA ARG A 341 -2.95 -7.71 -14.47
C ARG A 341 -4.19 -7.71 -13.58
N GLU A 342 -5.14 -8.61 -13.84
CA GLU A 342 -6.35 -8.75 -13.02
C GLU A 342 -6.01 -9.09 -11.57
N ALA A 343 -5.12 -10.04 -11.34
CA ALA A 343 -4.71 -10.45 -9.99
C ALA A 343 -3.97 -9.35 -9.22
N LEU A 344 -3.24 -8.47 -9.93
CA LEU A 344 -2.47 -7.36 -9.36
C LEU A 344 -3.23 -6.01 -9.38
N LEU A 345 -4.55 -6.03 -9.59
CA LEU A 345 -5.39 -4.82 -9.61
C LEU A 345 -4.94 -3.77 -10.65
N ASP A 346 -4.30 -4.21 -11.70
CA ASP A 346 -3.85 -3.34 -12.77
C ASP A 346 -5.02 -3.02 -13.71
N THR A 347 -5.73 -1.95 -13.39
CA THR A 347 -6.91 -1.48 -14.12
C THR A 347 -6.57 -0.52 -15.25
N ARG A 348 -5.28 -0.37 -15.60
CA ARG A 348 -4.90 0.47 -16.74
C ARG A 348 -5.59 -0.03 -17.99
N LEU A 349 -6.16 0.91 -18.70
CA LEU A 349 -6.77 0.65 -20.01
C LEU A 349 -5.64 0.38 -21.00
N PHE A 350 -5.47 -0.89 -21.36
CA PHE A 350 -4.60 -1.24 -22.47
C PHE A 350 -5.40 -1.10 -23.74
N ASP A 351 -4.81 -0.44 -24.70
CA ASP A 351 -5.39 -0.26 -26.03
C ASP A 351 -5.32 -1.61 -26.79
N ASP A 352 -6.31 -2.46 -26.55
CA ASP A 352 -6.50 -3.70 -27.31
C ASP A 352 -7.16 -3.42 -28.69
N GLY A 353 -7.12 -2.16 -29.16
CA GLY A 353 -7.76 -1.73 -30.42
C GLY A 353 -9.28 -1.60 -30.33
N GLY A 354 -9.84 -1.64 -29.15
CA GLY A 354 -11.27 -1.42 -28.87
C GLY A 354 -11.64 0.04 -28.62
N THR A 355 -12.94 0.30 -28.54
CA THR A 355 -13.44 1.63 -28.14
C THR A 355 -13.06 1.89 -26.68
N PRO A 356 -12.47 3.06 -26.33
CA PRO A 356 -12.17 3.39 -24.93
C PRO A 356 -13.43 3.31 -24.08
N PRO A 357 -13.37 2.67 -22.90
CA PRO A 357 -14.54 2.57 -22.02
C PRO A 357 -15.00 3.96 -21.57
N SER A 358 -16.30 4.10 -21.41
CA SER A 358 -16.91 5.35 -20.93
C SER A 358 -16.51 5.61 -19.47
N ALA A 359 -16.58 6.87 -19.03
CA ALA A 359 -16.31 7.25 -17.64
C ALA A 359 -17.20 6.46 -16.65
N SER A 360 -18.45 6.15 -17.05
CA SER A 360 -19.38 5.35 -16.25
C SER A 360 -18.94 3.89 -16.13
N GLU A 361 -18.41 3.30 -17.19
CA GLU A 361 -17.85 1.92 -17.16
C GLU A 361 -16.62 1.83 -16.29
N VAL A 362 -15.72 2.81 -16.38
CA VAL A 362 -14.53 2.88 -15.51
C VAL A 362 -14.94 3.00 -14.04
N ALA A 363 -15.91 3.85 -13.71
CA ALA A 363 -16.43 3.98 -12.35
C ALA A 363 -17.07 2.68 -11.85
N LEU A 364 -17.83 1.97 -12.71
CA LEU A 364 -18.42 0.67 -12.37
C LEU A 364 -17.35 -0.39 -12.12
N MET A 365 -16.32 -0.49 -12.96
CA MET A 365 -15.18 -1.40 -12.77
C MET A 365 -14.45 -1.12 -11.46
N GLN A 366 -14.20 0.16 -11.14
CA GLN A 366 -13.58 0.55 -9.87
C GLN A 366 -14.45 0.16 -8.67
N ALA A 367 -15.76 0.36 -8.75
CA ALA A 367 -16.69 -0.05 -7.69
C ALA A 367 -16.74 -1.59 -7.51
N GLN A 368 -16.68 -2.35 -8.59
CA GLN A 368 -16.61 -3.81 -8.52
C GLN A 368 -15.32 -4.29 -7.88
N ASN A 369 -14.17 -3.74 -8.28
CA ASN A 369 -12.88 -4.05 -7.67
C ASN A 369 -12.86 -3.70 -6.18
N ALA A 370 -13.44 -2.57 -5.78
CA ALA A 370 -13.58 -2.19 -4.38
C ALA A 370 -14.37 -3.24 -3.56
N LYS A 371 -15.46 -3.78 -4.13
CA LYS A 371 -16.28 -4.81 -3.47
C LYS A 371 -15.54 -6.14 -3.28
N VAL A 372 -14.71 -6.54 -4.24
CA VAL A 372 -13.91 -7.78 -4.14
C VAL A 372 -12.89 -7.69 -3.00
N HIS A 373 -12.33 -6.51 -2.75
CA HIS A 373 -11.26 -6.31 -1.77
C HIS A 373 -11.73 -5.72 -0.43
N ILE A 374 -13.04 -5.68 -0.16
CA ILE A 374 -13.62 -5.10 1.06
C ILE A 374 -13.04 -5.69 2.35
N GLY A 375 -12.76 -6.98 2.37
CA GLY A 375 -12.16 -7.65 3.54
C GLY A 375 -10.73 -7.23 3.81
N ALA A 376 -9.93 -6.99 2.77
CA ALA A 376 -8.58 -6.46 2.88
C ALA A 376 -8.60 -4.99 3.31
N TYR A 377 -9.50 -4.18 2.74
CA TYR A 377 -9.67 -2.78 3.09
C TYR A 377 -9.92 -2.55 4.59
N GLY A 378 -10.92 -3.24 5.16
CA GLY A 378 -11.24 -3.10 6.59
C GLY A 378 -10.06 -3.44 7.51
N ARG A 379 -9.28 -4.46 7.13
CA ARG A 379 -8.09 -4.85 7.89
C ARG A 379 -6.96 -3.83 7.74
N LEU A 380 -6.66 -3.39 6.53
CA LEU A 380 -5.61 -2.39 6.27
C LEU A 380 -5.91 -1.07 6.98
N ASN A 381 -7.18 -0.67 7.04
CA ASN A 381 -7.57 0.49 7.84
C ASN A 381 -7.28 0.27 9.33
N THR A 382 -7.61 -0.89 9.88
CA THR A 382 -7.40 -1.20 11.31
C THR A 382 -5.92 -1.36 11.64
N GLU A 383 -5.15 -2.07 10.82
CA GLU A 383 -3.72 -2.35 11.02
C GLU A 383 -2.82 -1.18 10.60
N GLY A 384 -3.26 -0.35 9.65
CA GLY A 384 -2.57 0.85 9.17
C GLY A 384 -2.98 2.09 9.96
N THR A 385 -3.95 2.84 9.46
CA THR A 385 -4.37 4.13 10.03
C THR A 385 -4.78 4.00 11.50
N GLY A 386 -5.48 2.92 11.85
CA GLY A 386 -5.90 2.63 13.23
C GLY A 386 -4.76 2.44 14.24
N VAL A 387 -3.54 2.19 13.77
CA VAL A 387 -2.33 2.11 14.59
C VAL A 387 -1.50 3.38 14.47
N ILE A 388 -1.30 3.87 13.25
CA ILE A 388 -0.43 5.02 12.96
C ILE A 388 -0.94 6.29 13.64
N VAL A 389 -2.23 6.62 13.47
CA VAL A 389 -2.78 7.88 13.98
C VAL A 389 -2.72 7.97 15.51
N PRO A 390 -3.16 6.98 16.30
CA PRO A 390 -3.02 7.01 17.76
C PRO A 390 -1.56 7.16 18.21
N ARG A 391 -0.61 6.54 17.51
CA ARG A 391 0.82 6.67 17.83
C ARG A 391 1.34 8.06 17.54
N VAL A 392 0.99 8.65 16.41
CA VAL A 392 1.33 10.05 16.06
C VAL A 392 0.77 11.01 17.11
N MET A 393 -0.47 10.81 17.51
CA MET A 393 -1.10 11.63 18.56
C MET A 393 -0.37 11.50 19.90
N GLU A 394 0.08 10.31 20.29
CA GLU A 394 0.89 10.11 21.49
C GLU A 394 2.21 10.89 21.40
N ILE A 395 2.91 10.83 20.26
CA ILE A 395 4.15 11.57 20.01
C ILE A 395 3.92 13.10 20.08
N LEU A 396 2.88 13.61 19.41
CA LEU A 396 2.55 15.03 19.43
C LEU A 396 2.17 15.52 20.84
N ASN A 397 1.53 14.65 21.62
CA ASN A 397 1.23 14.95 23.02
C ASN A 397 2.50 14.97 23.90
N GLU A 398 3.49 14.11 23.65
CA GLU A 398 4.79 14.18 24.31
C GLU A 398 5.54 15.50 24.02
N TRP A 399 5.32 16.07 22.83
CA TRP A 399 5.81 17.41 22.45
C TRP A 399 4.94 18.56 22.98
N GLN A 400 3.83 18.26 23.69
CA GLN A 400 2.86 19.24 24.20
C GLN A 400 2.23 20.12 23.10
N LEU A 401 2.15 19.59 21.87
CA LEU A 401 1.53 20.28 20.73
C LEU A 401 0.02 20.13 20.69
N LEU A 402 -0.54 19.13 21.37
CA LEU A 402 -1.98 18.91 21.44
C LEU A 402 -2.59 19.53 22.69
N PRO A 403 -3.72 20.24 22.57
CA PRO A 403 -4.32 21.00 23.70
C PRO A 403 -4.91 20.10 24.80
N GLN A 404 -5.21 18.84 24.54
CA GLN A 404 -5.71 17.87 25.53
C GLN A 404 -5.41 16.42 25.10
N LEU A 405 -5.14 15.56 26.10
CA LEU A 405 -5.00 14.12 25.96
C LEU A 405 -6.34 13.51 25.52
N MET A 406 -6.50 13.24 24.23
CA MET A 406 -7.63 12.46 23.76
C MET A 406 -7.26 10.97 23.76
N SER A 407 -8.02 10.18 24.49
CA SER A 407 -7.96 8.73 24.40
C SER A 407 -8.61 8.27 23.10
N PHE A 408 -7.82 7.90 22.09
CA PHE A 408 -8.33 7.33 20.83
C PHE A 408 -8.74 5.87 21.04
N ASN A 409 -9.89 5.69 21.67
CA ASN A 409 -10.59 4.44 21.62
C ASN A 409 -11.55 4.47 20.43
N GLN A 410 -11.49 3.51 19.52
CA GLN A 410 -12.38 3.42 18.36
C GLN A 410 -13.87 3.42 18.73
N LEU A 411 -14.22 3.08 19.97
CA LEU A 411 -15.59 3.17 20.50
C LEU A 411 -15.99 4.61 20.87
N LEU A 412 -15.01 5.48 21.15
CA LEU A 412 -15.20 6.89 21.51
C LEU A 412 -15.03 7.81 20.31
N VAL A 413 -14.08 7.47 19.42
CA VAL A 413 -13.79 8.25 18.22
C VAL A 413 -13.66 7.28 17.04
N SER A 414 -14.52 7.45 16.05
CA SER A 414 -14.46 6.72 14.79
C SER A 414 -13.53 7.45 13.82
N MET A 415 -12.58 6.73 13.24
CA MET A 415 -11.68 7.24 12.20
C MET A 415 -11.98 6.57 10.87
N TYR A 416 -12.13 7.37 9.84
CA TYR A 416 -12.37 6.91 8.48
C TYR A 416 -11.28 7.45 7.56
N ILE A 417 -10.79 6.61 6.66
CA ILE A 417 -9.92 7.07 5.58
C ILE A 417 -10.81 7.75 4.53
N ASN A 418 -10.47 8.98 4.18
CA ASN A 418 -11.10 9.68 3.08
C ASN A 418 -10.47 9.22 1.76
N SER A 419 -10.96 8.09 1.24
CA SER A 419 -10.38 7.44 0.07
C SER A 419 -11.46 7.13 -0.99
N PRO A 420 -11.08 7.05 -2.28
CA PRO A 420 -12.00 6.68 -3.35
C PRO A 420 -12.70 5.33 -3.10
N MET A 421 -11.99 4.37 -2.51
CA MET A 421 -12.56 3.07 -2.17
C MET A 421 -13.60 3.16 -1.07
N ALA A 422 -13.37 3.95 -0.02
CA ALA A 422 -14.36 4.18 1.03
C ALA A 422 -15.63 4.84 0.48
N ALA A 423 -15.47 5.79 -0.46
CA ALA A 423 -16.60 6.41 -1.18
C ALA A 423 -17.35 5.38 -2.03
N ALA A 424 -16.65 4.54 -2.78
CA ALA A 424 -17.26 3.50 -3.61
C ALA A 424 -18.06 2.47 -2.78
N LEU A 425 -17.58 2.10 -1.60
CA LEU A 425 -18.30 1.18 -0.70
C LEU A 425 -19.59 1.78 -0.14
N LYS A 426 -19.63 3.10 0.07
CA LYS A 426 -20.83 3.81 0.55
C LYS A 426 -21.76 4.28 -0.56
N ALA A 427 -21.33 4.18 -1.83
CA ALA A 427 -22.09 4.66 -2.98
C ALA A 427 -23.47 3.99 -3.10
N ASP A 428 -23.56 2.68 -2.81
CA ASP A 428 -24.84 1.94 -2.87
C ASP A 428 -25.82 2.44 -1.80
N GLU A 429 -25.35 2.71 -0.58
CA GLU A 429 -26.18 3.26 0.51
C GLU A 429 -26.62 4.68 0.20
N LEU A 430 -25.73 5.47 -0.38
CA LEU A 430 -26.06 6.82 -0.81
C LEU A 430 -27.12 6.79 -1.91
N GLN A 431 -26.94 5.96 -2.93
CA GLN A 431 -27.90 5.82 -4.03
C GLN A 431 -29.28 5.34 -3.53
N ALA A 432 -29.30 4.38 -2.61
CA ALA A 432 -30.53 3.93 -1.97
C ALA A 432 -31.23 5.07 -1.20
N SER A 433 -30.45 5.89 -0.48
CA SER A 433 -30.97 7.04 0.26
C SER A 433 -31.53 8.12 -0.67
N VAL A 434 -30.86 8.41 -1.78
CA VAL A 434 -31.32 9.36 -2.81
C VAL A 434 -32.60 8.85 -3.48
N ASN A 435 -32.67 7.57 -3.84
CA ASN A 435 -33.84 6.97 -4.46
C ASN A 435 -35.03 6.98 -3.49
N TYR A 436 -34.82 6.71 -2.20
CA TYR A 436 -35.83 6.78 -1.18
C TYR A 436 -36.37 8.20 -1.00
N TYR A 437 -35.50 9.21 -0.96
CA TYR A 437 -35.91 10.61 -0.88
C TYR A 437 -36.71 11.03 -2.11
N ARG A 438 -36.27 10.66 -3.32
CA ARG A 438 -37.03 10.91 -4.56
C ARG A 438 -38.43 10.27 -4.53
N LEU A 439 -38.51 9.01 -4.14
CA LEU A 439 -39.76 8.28 -4.02
C LEU A 439 -40.71 8.97 -3.01
N ALA A 440 -40.18 9.42 -1.89
CA ALA A 440 -40.94 10.13 -0.88
C ALA A 440 -41.48 11.47 -1.42
N VAL A 441 -40.66 12.25 -2.15
CA VAL A 441 -41.11 13.49 -2.80
C VAL A 441 -42.18 13.23 -3.84
N GLU A 442 -42.04 12.20 -4.66
CA GLU A 442 -43.03 11.82 -5.68
C GLU A 442 -44.35 11.34 -5.07
N THR A 443 -44.30 10.67 -3.90
CA THR A 443 -45.52 10.06 -3.28
C THR A 443 -46.27 11.05 -2.40
N VAL A 444 -45.59 11.88 -1.61
CA VAL A 444 -46.17 12.72 -0.56
C VAL A 444 -46.17 14.20 -0.93
N GLY A 445 -45.35 14.60 -1.89
CA GLY A 445 -45.13 15.98 -2.29
C GLY A 445 -44.09 16.71 -1.45
N LEU A 446 -43.46 17.74 -2.04
CA LEU A 446 -42.34 18.45 -1.46
C LEU A 446 -42.67 19.15 -0.13
N GLU A 447 -43.92 19.61 0.03
CA GLU A 447 -44.37 20.35 1.24
C GLU A 447 -44.48 19.44 2.46
N ARG A 448 -44.84 18.17 2.26
CA ARG A 448 -45.11 17.22 3.36
C ARG A 448 -43.97 16.22 3.60
N VAL A 449 -42.92 16.17 2.75
CA VAL A 449 -41.78 15.25 2.91
C VAL A 449 -41.11 15.43 4.26
N ASN A 450 -41.05 16.67 4.78
CA ASN A 450 -40.46 16.97 6.08
C ASN A 450 -41.17 16.34 7.28
N GLU A 451 -42.44 15.92 7.12
CA GLU A 451 -43.18 15.18 8.14
C GLU A 451 -42.69 13.73 8.28
N TYR A 452 -42.14 13.15 7.20
CA TYR A 452 -41.72 11.75 7.11
C TYR A 452 -40.20 11.55 7.12
N ILE A 453 -39.47 12.52 6.56
CA ILE A 453 -37.98 12.45 6.43
C ILE A 453 -37.37 13.70 7.06
N SER A 454 -36.50 13.49 8.05
CA SER A 454 -35.67 14.58 8.57
C SER A 454 -34.61 14.95 7.55
N VAL A 455 -34.68 16.14 6.99
CA VAL A 455 -33.75 16.67 6.00
C VAL A 455 -32.33 16.74 6.58
N ASP A 456 -32.16 17.12 7.84
CA ASP A 456 -30.85 17.18 8.51
C ASP A 456 -30.20 15.80 8.58
N ARG A 457 -30.95 14.76 8.95
CA ARG A 457 -30.43 13.39 9.00
C ARG A 457 -30.13 12.84 7.61
N TYR A 458 -30.94 13.21 6.62
CA TYR A 458 -30.70 12.82 5.23
C TYR A 458 -29.42 13.47 4.69
N LEU A 459 -29.23 14.77 4.92
CA LEU A 459 -28.04 15.50 4.51
C LEU A 459 -26.78 15.00 5.23
N ASP A 460 -26.86 14.68 6.52
CA ASP A 460 -25.72 14.09 7.25
C ASP A 460 -25.37 12.70 6.70
N ARG A 461 -26.36 11.87 6.38
CA ARG A 461 -26.12 10.56 5.74
C ARG A 461 -25.53 10.72 4.33
N ALA A 462 -26.02 11.67 3.54
CA ALA A 462 -25.49 11.97 2.22
C ALA A 462 -24.03 12.49 2.31
N ARG A 463 -23.75 13.36 3.28
CA ARG A 463 -22.40 13.84 3.60
C ARG A 463 -21.46 12.68 3.90
N GLN A 464 -21.86 11.78 4.80
CA GLN A 464 -21.07 10.61 5.17
C GLN A 464 -20.87 9.65 3.99
N GLY A 465 -21.88 9.49 3.12
CA GLY A 465 -21.77 8.69 1.90
C GLY A 465 -20.82 9.28 0.86
N LEU A 466 -20.77 10.61 0.77
CA LEU A 466 -19.86 11.35 -0.11
C LEU A 466 -18.48 11.60 0.53
N LEU A 467 -18.27 11.19 1.78
CA LEU A 467 -17.05 11.46 2.56
C LEU A 467 -16.67 12.94 2.64
N VAL A 468 -17.69 13.82 2.68
CA VAL A 468 -17.47 15.26 2.85
C VAL A 468 -17.15 15.55 4.32
N PRO A 469 -16.07 16.30 4.63
CA PRO A 469 -15.73 16.68 5.99
C PRO A 469 -16.83 17.48 6.69
N ILE A 470 -16.92 17.37 8.02
CA ILE A 470 -18.00 17.98 8.82
C ILE A 470 -17.90 19.52 8.89
N ASP A 471 -16.74 20.09 8.58
CA ASP A 471 -16.48 21.53 8.55
C ASP A 471 -17.36 22.31 7.57
N VAL A 472 -17.82 21.62 6.51
CA VAL A 472 -18.77 22.18 5.54
C VAL A 472 -20.20 22.35 6.12
N VAL A 473 -20.52 21.61 7.20
CA VAL A 473 -21.86 21.66 7.82
C VAL A 473 -21.95 22.84 8.78
N THR A 474 -22.96 23.68 8.61
CA THR A 474 -23.22 24.80 9.54
C THR A 474 -23.71 24.30 10.89
N THR A 475 -23.20 24.90 11.99
CA THR A 475 -23.71 24.64 13.34
C THR A 475 -25.05 25.30 13.54
N GLU A 476 -25.80 24.94 14.59
CA GLU A 476 -27.08 25.58 14.93
C GLU A 476 -26.90 27.08 15.24
N ASP A 477 -25.77 27.46 15.85
CA ASP A 477 -25.44 28.87 16.11
C ASP A 477 -25.15 29.62 14.81
N GLU A 478 -24.44 29.01 13.87
CA GLU A 478 -24.19 29.57 12.53
C GLU A 478 -25.48 29.67 11.71
N LYS A 479 -26.39 28.68 11.80
CA LYS A 479 -27.71 28.72 11.16
C LYS A 479 -28.57 29.86 11.72
N THR A 480 -28.61 30.00 13.04
CA THR A 480 -29.38 31.08 13.68
C THR A 480 -28.83 32.46 13.33
N ALA A 481 -27.50 32.62 13.30
CA ALA A 481 -26.84 33.85 12.86
C ALA A 481 -27.15 34.17 11.39
N ALA A 482 -27.08 33.18 10.50
CA ALA A 482 -27.39 33.35 9.08
C ALA A 482 -28.88 33.71 8.84
N VAL A 483 -29.82 33.13 9.61
CA VAL A 483 -31.23 33.46 9.54
C VAL A 483 -31.46 34.92 10.01
N GLN A 484 -30.81 35.33 11.10
CA GLN A 484 -30.90 36.71 11.58
C GLN A 484 -30.31 37.71 10.57
N GLU A 485 -29.19 37.40 9.99
CA GLU A 485 -28.56 38.25 8.96
C GLU A 485 -29.42 38.37 7.70
N ASN A 486 -30.00 37.25 7.24
CA ASN A 486 -30.92 37.25 6.11
C ASN A 486 -32.23 38.04 6.42
N ALA A 487 -32.75 37.93 7.63
CA ALA A 487 -33.91 38.71 8.06
C ALA A 487 -33.58 40.20 8.09
N GLN A 488 -32.39 40.57 8.57
CA GLN A 488 -31.91 41.96 8.55
C GLN A 488 -31.72 42.48 7.12
N ARG A 489 -31.12 41.70 6.24
CA ARG A 489 -30.97 42.07 4.82
C ARG A 489 -32.31 42.23 4.11
N GLN A 490 -33.30 41.36 4.37
CA GLN A 490 -34.65 41.49 3.82
C GLN A 490 -35.35 42.73 4.38
N ALA A 491 -35.23 43.02 5.69
CA ALA A 491 -35.75 44.22 6.28
C ALA A 491 -35.13 45.50 5.68
N ALA A 492 -33.80 45.50 5.48
CA ALA A 492 -33.10 46.61 4.85
C ALA A 492 -33.50 46.79 3.36
N ALA A 493 -33.71 45.71 2.63
CA ALA A 493 -34.20 45.74 1.24
C ALA A 493 -35.65 46.28 1.14
N VAL A 494 -36.52 45.93 2.05
CA VAL A 494 -37.88 46.47 2.14
C VAL A 494 -37.85 47.98 2.49
N PHE A 495 -37.00 48.38 3.43
CA PHE A 495 -36.82 49.81 3.75
C PHE A 495 -36.25 50.63 2.57
N SER A 496 -35.30 50.07 1.82
CA SER A 496 -34.74 50.76 0.64
C SER A 496 -35.74 50.85 -0.52
N SER A 497 -36.64 49.87 -0.69
CA SER A 497 -37.68 49.94 -1.71
C SER A 497 -38.84 50.89 -1.34
N SER A 498 -39.11 51.11 -0.05
CA SER A 498 -40.12 52.07 0.40
C SER A 498 -39.70 53.53 0.33
N VAL A 499 -38.38 53.79 0.33
CA VAL A 499 -37.80 55.14 0.20
C VAL A 499 -37.69 55.62 -1.26
N VAL A 500 -37.75 54.72 -2.24
CA VAL A 500 -37.70 55.07 -3.68
C VAL A 500 -39.11 55.36 -4.28
N THR A 501 -40.19 55.12 -3.50
CA THR A 501 -41.55 55.34 -3.97
C THR A 501 -42.23 56.55 -3.33
N THR A 502 -41.51 57.41 -2.66
CA THR A 502 -41.91 58.77 -2.23
C THR A 502 -41.03 59.79 -2.94
#